data_813c2f80d0d650b7884ab3092d882a57
#
_entry.id   813c2f80d0d650b7884ab3092d882a57
#
_cell.length_a   1.000
_cell.length_b   1.000
_cell.length_c   1.000
_cell.angle_alpha   90.00
_cell.angle_beta   90.00
_cell.angle_gamma   90.00
#
_symmetry.space_group_name_H-M   'P 1'
#
loop_
_entity.id
_entity.type
_entity.pdbx_description
1 polymer ?
#
loop_
_entity_poly.entity_id
_entity_poly.type
_entity_poly.pdbx_seq_one_letter_code
_entity_poly.pdbx_strand_id
1 'polypeptide(L)'
;MTRYYDENLKYPDMTLYQEIIWLQTFFKGKWCIENVKPYYKPLITPTFTMERHCYWASDFIMTQGDNDCAYTDLRDDVHAMEKFYGLDLKQFYNTTDIRKCLRNMVKPADGKFIFEQLTKDVK
;
A
#
# COMPACT_ATOMS: atom_id res chain seq x y z
N MET A 1 21.25 19.20 21.96
CA MET A 1 19.97 18.53 21.82
C MET A 1 20.17 17.03 21.88
N THR A 2 19.84 16.44 23.03
CA THR A 2 20.02 15.00 23.21
C THR A 2 18.90 14.29 22.45
N ARG A 3 19.22 13.63 21.35
CA ARG A 3 18.27 12.73 20.73
C ARG A 3 18.18 11.50 21.62
N TYR A 4 17.07 11.36 22.28
CA TYR A 4 16.71 10.10 22.89
C TYR A 4 16.47 9.10 21.76
N TYR A 5 17.40 8.18 21.61
CA TYR A 5 17.16 7.00 20.80
C TYR A 5 16.21 6.09 21.60
N ASP A 6 14.96 6.16 21.29
CA ASP A 6 14.03 5.13 21.71
C ASP A 6 14.27 3.93 20.78
N GLU A 7 14.81 2.85 21.31
CA GLU A 7 15.07 1.62 20.56
C GLU A 7 13.78 1.02 19.96
N ASN A 8 12.62 1.45 20.46
CA ASN A 8 11.31 1.04 19.96
C ASN A 8 10.78 1.97 18.86
N LEU A 9 11.48 3.06 18.57
CA LEU A 9 11.04 4.02 17.56
C LEU A 9 11.37 3.48 16.17
N LYS A 10 10.33 3.10 15.45
CA LYS A 10 10.47 2.69 14.06
C LYS A 10 10.57 3.93 13.18
N TYR A 11 11.74 4.14 12.61
CA TYR A 11 11.95 5.23 11.67
C TYR A 11 11.35 4.90 10.32
N PRO A 12 10.82 5.90 9.60
CA PRO A 12 10.32 5.68 8.25
C PRO A 12 11.45 5.27 7.29
N ASP A 13 11.13 4.40 6.35
CA ASP A 13 12.01 4.14 5.22
C ASP A 13 11.99 5.35 4.29
N MET A 14 13.07 6.11 4.34
CA MET A 14 13.17 7.34 3.56
C MET A 14 13.27 7.10 2.05
N THR A 15 13.61 5.88 1.62
CA THR A 15 13.65 5.51 0.20
C THR A 15 12.29 5.72 -0.47
N LEU A 16 11.21 5.38 0.22
CA LEU A 16 9.85 5.63 -0.25
C LEU A 16 9.65 7.11 -0.61
N TYR A 17 10.01 8.00 0.29
CA TYR A 17 9.81 9.44 0.09
C TYR A 17 10.75 10.03 -0.95
N GLN A 18 11.96 9.50 -1.06
CA GLN A 18 12.89 9.86 -2.12
C GLN A 18 12.31 9.55 -3.50
N GLU A 19 11.73 8.37 -3.68
CA GLU A 19 11.10 7.97 -4.93
C GLU A 19 9.89 8.85 -5.26
N ILE A 20 9.05 9.15 -4.27
CA ILE A 20 7.90 10.03 -4.46
C ILE A 20 8.36 11.41 -4.93
N ILE A 21 9.34 11.99 -4.25
CA ILE A 21 9.88 13.31 -4.60
C ILE A 21 10.47 13.30 -6.01
N TRP A 22 11.22 12.26 -6.35
CA TRP A 22 11.82 12.14 -7.68
C TRP A 22 10.74 12.10 -8.77
N LEU A 23 9.73 11.28 -8.58
CA LEU A 23 8.63 11.16 -9.54
C LEU A 23 7.87 12.48 -9.69
N GLN A 24 7.56 13.15 -8.58
CA GLN A 24 6.88 14.44 -8.60
C GLN A 24 7.68 15.52 -9.31
N THR A 25 9.00 15.46 -9.20
CA THR A 25 9.88 16.54 -9.68
C THR A 25 10.33 16.32 -11.12
N PHE A 26 10.67 15.09 -11.48
CA PHE A 26 11.39 14.82 -12.73
C PHE A 26 10.63 13.93 -13.72
N PHE A 27 9.71 13.10 -13.25
CA PHE A 27 9.04 12.16 -14.14
C PHE A 27 7.88 12.83 -14.88
N LYS A 28 7.88 12.68 -16.20
CA LYS A 28 6.82 13.21 -17.08
C LYS A 28 5.92 12.08 -17.53
N GLY A 29 4.91 11.77 -16.78
CA GLY A 29 3.99 10.68 -17.13
C GLY A 29 3.11 10.34 -15.95
N LYS A 30 2.30 9.31 -16.13
CA LYS A 30 1.44 8.81 -15.07
C LYS A 30 2.25 7.86 -14.19
N TRP A 31 2.09 8.02 -12.88
CA TRP A 31 2.75 7.16 -11.91
C TRP A 31 1.89 6.99 -10.66
N CYS A 32 2.14 5.89 -9.98
CA CYS A 32 1.53 5.60 -8.70
C CYS A 32 2.50 4.76 -7.87
N ILE A 33 2.72 5.18 -6.63
CA ILE A 33 3.47 4.42 -5.64
C ILE A 33 2.50 3.92 -4.58
N GLU A 34 2.62 2.68 -4.22
CA GLU A 34 1.84 2.04 -3.17
C GLU A 34 2.74 1.70 -1.98
N ASN A 35 2.22 1.85 -0.79
CA ASN A 35 2.83 1.30 0.41
C ASN A 35 1.76 0.98 1.45
N VAL A 36 2.03 0.00 2.28
CA VAL A 36 1.16 -0.33 3.41
C VAL A 36 1.06 0.88 4.33
N LYS A 37 -0.13 1.13 4.90
CA LYS A 37 -0.32 2.23 5.87
C LYS A 37 0.71 2.12 7.00
N PRO A 38 1.52 3.16 7.21
CA PRO A 38 2.55 3.12 8.24
C PRO A 38 1.98 3.30 9.64
N TYR A 39 2.78 2.95 10.64
CA TYR A 39 2.46 3.18 12.06
C TYR A 39 2.64 4.63 12.50
N TYR A 40 3.20 5.45 11.63
CA TYR A 40 3.45 6.87 11.86
C TYR A 40 2.65 7.69 10.85
N LYS A 41 2.52 8.99 11.10
CA LYS A 41 1.91 9.89 10.12
C LYS A 41 2.83 10.01 8.90
N PRO A 42 2.35 9.72 7.68
CA PRO A 42 3.17 9.85 6.48
C PRO A 42 3.81 11.23 6.36
N LEU A 43 5.09 11.27 5.97
CA LEU A 43 5.83 12.52 5.80
C LEU A 43 5.32 13.32 4.60
N ILE A 44 4.85 12.62 3.57
CA ILE A 44 4.14 13.20 2.43
C ILE A 44 2.72 12.65 2.50
N THR A 45 1.73 13.53 2.49
CA THR A 45 0.33 13.11 2.53
C THR A 45 0.00 12.26 1.31
N PRO A 46 -0.56 11.05 1.50
CA PRO A 46 -0.99 10.24 0.37
C PRO A 46 -2.01 10.95 -0.50
N THR A 47 -1.96 10.69 -1.79
CA THR A 47 -2.96 11.21 -2.73
C THR A 47 -4.33 10.61 -2.45
N PHE A 48 -4.35 9.31 -2.15
CA PHE A 48 -5.56 8.58 -1.72
C PHE A 48 -5.16 7.32 -0.95
N THR A 49 -6.12 6.73 -0.29
CA THR A 49 -5.95 5.46 0.43
C THR A 49 -7.00 4.45 -0.02
N MET A 50 -6.64 3.20 -0.05
CA MET A 50 -7.57 2.09 -0.28
C MET A 50 -7.20 0.94 0.64
N GLU A 51 -8.14 0.49 1.43
CA GLU A 51 -7.93 -0.61 2.37
C GLU A 51 -6.74 -0.36 3.30
N ARG A 52 -5.69 -1.18 3.21
CA ARG A 52 -4.50 -1.04 4.05
C ARG A 52 -3.37 -0.25 3.41
N HIS A 53 -3.59 0.29 2.23
CA HIS A 53 -2.52 0.88 1.46
C HIS A 53 -2.72 2.38 1.29
N CYS A 54 -1.59 3.08 1.35
CA CYS A 54 -1.48 4.48 0.95
C CYS A 54 -0.95 4.54 -0.48
N TYR A 55 -1.44 5.50 -1.22
CA TYR A 55 -1.03 5.71 -2.61
C TYR A 55 -0.62 7.14 -2.84
N TRP A 56 0.52 7.31 -3.47
CA TRP A 56 1.00 8.58 -3.98
C TRP A 56 1.00 8.48 -5.50
N ALA A 57 0.28 9.38 -6.16
CA ALA A 57 0.08 9.27 -7.59
C ALA A 57 0.15 10.63 -8.28
N SER A 58 0.38 10.60 -9.59
CA SER A 58 0.37 11.78 -10.43
C SER A 58 -0.99 12.46 -10.49
N ASP A 59 -2.07 11.69 -10.29
CA ASP A 59 -3.44 12.18 -10.34
C ASP A 59 -4.23 11.68 -9.14
N PHE A 60 -5.21 12.48 -8.74
CA PHE A 60 -6.17 12.07 -7.72
C PHE A 60 -7.15 11.03 -8.30
N ILE A 61 -7.36 9.96 -7.56
CA ILE A 61 -8.34 8.92 -7.90
C ILE A 61 -9.41 8.91 -6.81
N MET A 62 -10.65 9.07 -7.23
CA MET A 62 -11.77 9.00 -6.30
C MET A 62 -12.03 7.52 -5.96
N THR A 63 -11.81 7.15 -4.71
CA THR A 63 -12.07 5.82 -4.21
C THR A 63 -13.44 5.76 -3.53
N GLN A 64 -14.08 4.61 -3.60
CA GLN A 64 -15.33 4.38 -2.89
C GLN A 64 -15.03 4.06 -1.44
N GLY A 65 -15.00 5.10 -0.61
CA GLY A 65 -14.95 4.95 0.84
C GLY A 65 -13.68 4.28 1.39
N ASP A 66 -13.26 4.75 2.51
CA ASP A 66 -12.18 4.12 3.27
C ASP A 66 -12.79 2.93 4.04
N ASN A 67 -12.81 1.77 3.41
CA ASN A 67 -13.26 0.54 4.06
C ASN A 67 -12.17 -0.01 4.98
N ASP A 68 -11.63 0.83 5.85
CA ASP A 68 -10.68 0.41 6.86
C ASP A 68 -11.20 -0.73 7.74
N CYS A 69 -12.51 -0.85 7.83
CA CYS A 69 -13.15 -1.83 8.71
C CYS A 69 -12.98 -3.27 8.24
N ALA A 70 -13.03 -3.50 6.94
CA ALA A 70 -13.03 -4.88 6.43
C ALA A 70 -11.69 -5.59 6.63
N TYR A 71 -10.60 -4.86 6.74
CA TYR A 71 -9.28 -5.45 6.87
C TYR A 71 -8.83 -5.63 8.32
N THR A 72 -9.29 -4.80 9.23
CA THR A 72 -8.94 -4.95 10.65
C THR A 72 -9.44 -6.26 11.24
N ASP A 73 -10.51 -6.81 10.69
CA ASP A 73 -11.11 -8.07 11.13
C ASP A 73 -10.36 -9.30 10.58
N LEU A 74 -9.49 -9.12 9.59
CA LEU A 74 -8.72 -10.21 8.98
C LEU A 74 -7.34 -10.41 9.64
N ARG A 75 -7.10 -9.76 10.78
CA ARG A 75 -5.80 -9.78 11.44
C ARG A 75 -5.26 -11.19 11.60
N ASP A 76 -4.14 -11.44 10.94
CA ASP A 76 -3.33 -12.66 11.10
C ASP A 76 -4.03 -13.98 10.78
N ASP A 77 -5.27 -13.95 10.30
CA ASP A 77 -5.95 -15.16 9.84
C ASP A 77 -5.66 -15.37 8.35
N VAL A 78 -4.77 -16.33 8.07
CA VAL A 78 -4.36 -16.66 6.70
C VAL A 78 -5.55 -17.08 5.86
N HIS A 79 -6.46 -17.89 6.39
CA HIS A 79 -7.62 -18.38 5.64
C HIS A 79 -8.60 -17.24 5.30
N ALA A 80 -8.82 -16.34 6.22
CA ALA A 80 -9.67 -15.16 5.98
C ALA A 80 -9.06 -14.26 4.92
N MET A 81 -7.74 -14.04 4.96
CA MET A 81 -7.03 -13.25 3.95
C MET A 81 -7.04 -13.91 2.57
N GLU A 82 -6.83 -15.23 2.50
CA GLU A 82 -6.95 -15.98 1.26
C GLU A 82 -8.33 -15.83 0.64
N LYS A 83 -9.36 -15.96 1.47
CA LYS A 83 -10.74 -15.80 1.01
C LYS A 83 -11.01 -14.37 0.51
N PHE A 84 -10.50 -13.38 1.23
CA PHE A 84 -10.64 -11.97 0.85
C PHE A 84 -10.01 -11.69 -0.52
N TYR A 85 -8.82 -12.25 -0.78
CA TYR A 85 -8.11 -12.08 -2.05
C TYR A 85 -8.54 -13.08 -3.13
N GLY A 86 -9.33 -14.08 -2.79
CA GLY A 86 -9.75 -15.12 -3.73
C GLY A 86 -8.63 -16.06 -4.13
N LEU A 87 -7.72 -16.37 -3.20
CA LEU A 87 -6.54 -17.18 -3.46
C LEU A 87 -6.54 -18.47 -2.63
N ASP A 88 -5.91 -19.52 -3.16
CA ASP A 88 -5.55 -20.73 -2.44
C ASP A 88 -4.03 -20.90 -2.50
N LEU A 89 -3.37 -20.72 -1.38
CA LEU A 89 -1.92 -20.70 -1.26
C LEU A 89 -1.35 -21.90 -0.50
N LYS A 90 -2.14 -22.95 -0.28
CA LYS A 90 -1.75 -24.13 0.49
C LYS A 90 -0.44 -24.73 0.03
N GLN A 91 -0.20 -24.78 -1.29
CA GLN A 91 1.03 -25.35 -1.84
C GLN A 91 2.30 -24.59 -1.43
N PHE A 92 2.18 -23.35 -0.95
CA PHE A 92 3.30 -22.49 -0.58
C PHE A 92 3.50 -22.38 0.95
N TYR A 93 2.66 -23.00 1.77
CA TYR A 93 2.68 -22.80 3.22
C TYR A 93 4.01 -23.18 3.89
N ASN A 94 4.72 -24.18 3.34
CA ASN A 94 5.98 -24.65 3.91
C ASN A 94 7.22 -23.95 3.35
N THR A 95 7.08 -23.15 2.29
CA THR A 95 8.21 -22.56 1.57
C THR A 95 8.25 -21.05 1.63
N THR A 96 7.12 -20.41 2.00
CA THR A 96 6.97 -18.96 1.95
C THR A 96 6.23 -18.47 3.19
N ASP A 97 6.59 -17.31 3.70
CA ASP A 97 5.82 -16.63 4.74
C ASP A 97 4.55 -16.04 4.12
N ILE A 98 3.53 -16.89 4.01
CA ILE A 98 2.24 -16.55 3.39
C ILE A 98 1.55 -15.40 4.12
N ARG A 99 1.60 -15.39 5.46
CA ARG A 99 0.98 -14.34 6.26
C ARG A 99 1.55 -12.97 5.92
N LYS A 100 2.87 -12.87 5.82
CA LYS A 100 3.56 -11.63 5.45
C LYS A 100 3.20 -11.20 4.03
N CYS A 101 3.18 -12.14 3.08
CA CYS A 101 2.78 -11.87 1.70
C CYS A 101 1.35 -11.34 1.61
N LEU A 102 0.41 -12.00 2.27
CA LEU A 102 -1.00 -11.59 2.27
C LEU A 102 -1.22 -10.23 2.95
N ARG A 103 -0.47 -9.94 4.02
CA ARG A 103 -0.56 -8.64 4.70
C ARG A 103 -0.06 -7.47 3.86
N ASN A 104 0.88 -7.72 2.96
CA ASN A 104 1.48 -6.70 2.11
C ASN A 104 0.88 -6.66 0.70
N MET A 105 0.05 -7.63 0.35
CA MET A 105 -0.50 -7.75 -0.97
C MET A 105 -1.53 -6.66 -1.28
N VAL A 106 -1.48 -6.12 -2.48
CA VAL A 106 -2.53 -5.30 -3.06
C VAL A 106 -3.53 -6.22 -3.75
N LYS A 107 -4.81 -6.02 -3.48
CA LYS A 107 -5.85 -6.77 -4.18
C LYS A 107 -5.77 -6.51 -5.68
N PRO A 108 -5.70 -7.53 -6.53
CA PRO A 108 -5.56 -7.33 -7.98
C PRO A 108 -6.62 -6.43 -8.61
N ALA A 109 -7.85 -6.50 -8.12
CA ALA A 109 -8.94 -5.63 -8.58
C ALA A 109 -8.66 -4.14 -8.29
N ASP A 110 -8.03 -3.85 -7.15
CA ASP A 110 -7.67 -2.48 -6.77
C ASP A 110 -6.54 -1.94 -7.66
N GLY A 111 -5.53 -2.76 -7.92
CA GLY A 111 -4.44 -2.42 -8.83
C GLY A 111 -4.94 -2.15 -10.24
N LYS A 112 -5.83 -3.00 -10.73
CA LYS A 112 -6.48 -2.82 -12.04
C LYS A 112 -7.28 -1.52 -12.08
N PHE A 113 -8.08 -1.25 -11.06
CA PHE A 113 -8.87 -0.02 -10.97
C PHE A 113 -7.98 1.23 -11.02
N ILE A 114 -6.91 1.25 -10.24
CA ILE A 114 -5.96 2.37 -10.23
C ILE A 114 -5.34 2.57 -11.61
N PHE A 115 -4.88 1.49 -12.23
CA PHE A 115 -4.30 1.54 -13.57
C PHE A 115 -5.27 2.11 -14.60
N GLU A 116 -6.51 1.63 -14.60
CA GLU A 116 -7.54 2.11 -15.51
C GLU A 116 -7.85 3.59 -15.30
N GLN A 117 -7.94 4.04 -14.03
CA GLN A 117 -8.17 5.45 -13.73
C GLN A 117 -7.02 6.36 -14.17
N LEU A 118 -5.77 5.91 -13.95
CA LEU A 118 -4.60 6.68 -14.36
C LEU A 118 -4.44 6.78 -15.88
N THR A 119 -4.88 5.77 -16.60
CA THR A 119 -4.63 5.66 -18.05
C THR A 119 -5.83 6.02 -18.92
N LYS A 120 -6.98 6.30 -18.34
CA LYS A 120 -8.22 6.54 -19.13
C LYS A 120 -8.11 7.70 -20.13
N ASP A 121 -7.29 8.70 -19.83
CA ASP A 121 -7.08 9.87 -20.69
C ASP A 121 -5.83 9.74 -21.58
N VAL A 122 -5.14 8.61 -21.49
CA VAL A 122 -3.96 8.31 -22.32
C VAL A 122 -4.46 7.63 -23.59
N LYS A 123 -4.25 8.31 -24.70
CA LYS A 123 -4.58 7.76 -26.02
C LYS A 123 -3.39 7.01 -26.63
#